data_68781551ebd3b2e780641ef24ae4cd10
#
_entry.id   68781551ebd3b2e780641ef24ae4cd10
#
_cell.length_a   1.000
_cell.length_b   1.000
_cell.length_c   1.000
_cell.angle_alpha   90.00
_cell.angle_beta   90.00
_cell.angle_gamma   90.00
#
_symmetry.space_group_name_H-M   'P 1'
#
loop_
_entity.id
_entity.type
_entity.pdbx_description
1 polymer ?
#
loop_
_entity_poly.entity_id
_entity_poly.type
_entity_poly.pdbx_seq_one_letter_code
_entity_poly.pdbx_strand_id
1 'polypeptide(L)'
;MTMDDLGARGTTAPTPEEIGAMYDQFGEMLAMTLGSTALHIGMYAPHGQHPPVADLVALADLAQDRQTDFLVDTIDLAPHEHLLDIGCGTGGPAVRLAERTGARVTGINVSKSQLARCQERLTAPNAPQGLAERVNFAYGNAMRLDFADHAFDAAWSIDCIPHLSDRLAGLREALRVLRPGGRFLFTEFALRTSPSAEEVAAFTQMWSCPPLTPFATLVGELQQAGFHVESVRDMTANSALCGELMCVLYEDRRGEIEERFGKEALAHTDPLMAPYRSFCRDHMEYYLLMVRAPEA
;
A
#
# COMPACT_ATOMS: atom_id res chain seq x y z
N MET A 1 15.08 8.24 15.40
CA MET A 1 13.98 7.62 16.17
C MET A 1 14.49 6.25 16.57
N THR A 2 14.49 5.91 17.85
CA THR A 2 14.97 4.60 18.31
C THR A 2 13.82 3.57 18.25
N MET A 3 14.16 2.29 18.22
CA MET A 3 13.16 1.19 18.27
C MET A 3 12.23 1.29 19.48
N ASP A 4 12.74 1.80 20.62
CA ASP A 4 11.96 2.03 21.84
C ASP A 4 10.87 3.12 21.68
N ASP A 5 11.08 4.08 20.78
CA ASP A 5 10.10 5.14 20.50
C ASP A 5 8.85 4.62 19.77
N LEU A 6 8.96 3.49 19.05
CA LEU A 6 7.84 2.84 18.36
C LEU A 6 6.99 1.98 19.30
N GLY A 7 7.60 1.39 20.33
CA GLY A 7 6.91 0.49 21.29
C GLY A 7 6.15 1.21 22.41
N ALA A 8 6.44 2.50 22.67
CA ALA A 8 5.90 3.25 23.82
C ALA A 8 4.62 4.03 23.51
N ARG A 9 4.05 3.92 22.30
CA ARG A 9 2.92 4.76 21.86
C ARG A 9 1.59 4.18 22.30
N GLY A 10 0.96 4.88 23.24
CA GLY A 10 -0.48 4.78 23.42
C GLY A 10 -1.21 5.38 22.20
N THR A 11 -2.35 4.86 21.88
CA THR A 11 -3.51 5.21 21.03
C THR A 11 -3.50 6.41 20.05
N THR A 12 -2.39 7.13 19.81
CA THR A 12 -2.33 8.23 18.84
C THR A 12 -1.89 7.69 17.47
N ALA A 13 -2.65 8.06 16.44
CA ALA A 13 -2.31 7.71 15.06
C ALA A 13 -0.95 8.33 14.64
N PRO A 14 -0.12 7.61 13.88
CA PRO A 14 1.20 8.09 13.47
C PRO A 14 1.10 9.28 12.51
N THR A 15 2.08 10.18 12.59
CA THR A 15 2.20 11.30 11.65
C THR A 15 2.81 10.82 10.31
N PRO A 16 2.64 11.58 9.21
CA PRO A 16 3.27 11.25 7.93
C PRO A 16 4.80 11.12 8.01
N GLU A 17 5.45 11.94 8.84
CA GLU A 17 6.89 11.88 9.07
C GLU A 17 7.30 10.60 9.79
N GLU A 18 6.49 10.11 10.71
CA GLU A 18 6.72 8.85 11.43
C GLU A 18 6.54 7.65 10.51
N ILE A 19 5.53 7.68 9.65
CA ILE A 19 5.32 6.66 8.61
C ILE A 19 6.51 6.64 7.64
N GLY A 20 6.92 7.81 7.16
CA GLY A 20 8.09 7.93 6.30
C GLY A 20 9.36 7.34 6.94
N ALA A 21 9.61 7.67 8.20
CA ALA A 21 10.76 7.16 8.95
C ALA A 21 10.71 5.63 9.15
N MET A 22 9.52 5.06 9.38
CA MET A 22 9.33 3.61 9.48
C MET A 22 9.73 2.92 8.16
N TYR A 23 9.23 3.39 7.02
CA TYR A 23 9.60 2.82 5.73
C TYR A 23 11.06 3.08 5.34
N ASP A 24 11.64 4.21 5.74
CA ASP A 24 13.06 4.50 5.55
C ASP A 24 13.95 3.53 6.34
N GLN A 25 13.51 3.12 7.52
CA GLN A 25 14.24 2.21 8.40
C GLN A 25 14.03 0.74 8.07
N PHE A 26 12.78 0.33 7.83
CA PHE A 26 12.39 -1.09 7.74
C PHE A 26 11.98 -1.55 6.33
N GLY A 27 11.90 -0.66 5.34
CA GLY A 27 11.41 -0.98 4.00
C GLY A 27 12.18 -2.13 3.33
N GLU A 28 13.49 -2.26 3.56
CA GLU A 28 14.27 -3.38 3.01
C GLU A 28 13.95 -4.72 3.70
N MET A 29 13.74 -4.71 5.02
CA MET A 29 13.33 -5.91 5.76
C MET A 29 11.92 -6.35 5.32
N LEU A 30 11.01 -5.41 5.13
CA LEU A 30 9.68 -5.70 4.59
C LEU A 30 9.74 -6.30 3.19
N ALA A 31 10.62 -5.81 2.31
CA ALA A 31 10.81 -6.37 0.98
C ALA A 31 11.31 -7.83 0.99
N MET A 32 12.06 -8.24 2.02
CA MET A 32 12.49 -9.64 2.18
C MET A 32 11.33 -10.60 2.52
N THR A 33 10.26 -10.11 3.10
CA THR A 33 9.13 -10.93 3.62
C THR A 33 7.85 -10.78 2.82
N LEU A 34 7.67 -9.65 2.12
CA LEU A 34 6.49 -9.39 1.28
C LEU A 34 6.74 -9.63 -0.20
N GLY A 35 7.97 -9.49 -0.65
CA GLY A 35 8.40 -9.47 -2.04
C GLY A 35 9.08 -8.17 -2.43
N SER A 36 9.86 -8.21 -3.51
CA SER A 36 10.79 -7.13 -3.89
C SER A 36 10.23 -6.17 -4.95
N THR A 37 9.15 -6.53 -5.63
CA THR A 37 8.59 -5.75 -6.75
C THR A 37 7.75 -4.57 -6.27
N ALA A 38 7.06 -4.73 -5.15
CA ALA A 38 6.25 -3.71 -4.48
C ALA A 38 6.13 -4.01 -2.98
N LEU A 39 5.52 -3.11 -2.19
CA LEU A 39 5.26 -3.32 -0.77
C LEU A 39 3.74 -3.27 -0.50
N HIS A 40 3.01 -4.13 -1.18
CA HIS A 40 1.56 -4.28 -1.01
C HIS A 40 1.17 -5.77 -0.95
N ILE A 41 -0.08 -6.04 -0.55
CA ILE A 41 -0.64 -7.39 -0.59
C ILE A 41 -0.59 -7.93 -2.01
N GLY A 42 -0.14 -9.19 -2.15
CA GLY A 42 -0.10 -9.87 -3.44
C GLY A 42 -1.39 -10.61 -3.76
N MET A 43 -1.71 -10.75 -5.04
CA MET A 43 -2.79 -11.60 -5.52
C MET A 43 -2.30 -13.05 -5.68
N TYR A 44 -2.32 -13.79 -4.58
CA TYR A 44 -1.85 -15.19 -4.54
C TYR A 44 -2.84 -16.17 -5.16
N ALA A 45 -4.15 -15.84 -5.12
CA ALA A 45 -5.22 -16.64 -5.72
C ALA A 45 -5.82 -15.89 -6.93
N PRO A 46 -5.11 -15.89 -8.09
CA PRO A 46 -5.58 -15.22 -9.29
C PRO A 46 -6.70 -16.02 -9.97
N HIS A 47 -7.50 -15.33 -10.78
CA HIS A 47 -8.46 -16.00 -11.65
C HIS A 47 -7.75 -16.64 -12.85
N GLY A 48 -8.15 -17.86 -13.22
CA GLY A 48 -7.63 -18.57 -14.41
C GLY A 48 -6.46 -19.52 -14.13
N GLN A 49 -5.79 -19.99 -15.21
CA GLN A 49 -4.64 -20.89 -15.13
C GLN A 49 -3.34 -20.08 -15.10
N HIS A 50 -2.45 -20.46 -14.19
CA HIS A 50 -1.14 -19.80 -14.03
C HIS A 50 -0.02 -20.84 -14.02
N PRO A 51 1.18 -20.53 -14.53
CA PRO A 51 2.32 -21.43 -14.47
C PRO A 51 2.71 -21.71 -13.02
N PRO A 52 3.26 -22.88 -12.70
CA PRO A 52 3.80 -23.19 -11.39
C PRO A 52 4.96 -22.27 -11.03
N VAL A 53 5.11 -21.97 -9.75
CA VAL A 53 6.19 -21.11 -9.21
C VAL A 53 7.19 -21.98 -8.46
N ALA A 54 8.49 -21.69 -8.62
CA ALA A 54 9.57 -22.54 -8.13
C ALA A 54 9.78 -22.45 -6.62
N ASP A 55 9.55 -21.26 -6.02
CA ASP A 55 9.77 -21.00 -4.60
C ASP A 55 8.83 -19.91 -4.05
N LEU A 56 8.79 -19.75 -2.71
CA LEU A 56 7.88 -18.82 -2.05
C LEU A 56 8.22 -17.34 -2.31
N VAL A 57 9.49 -17.00 -2.51
CA VAL A 57 9.91 -15.62 -2.79
C VAL A 57 9.44 -15.22 -4.19
N ALA A 58 9.72 -16.07 -5.19
CA ALA A 58 9.23 -15.88 -6.54
C ALA A 58 7.70 -15.84 -6.59
N LEU A 59 7.01 -16.60 -5.72
CA LEU A 59 5.56 -16.51 -5.58
C LEU A 59 5.11 -15.16 -5.04
N ALA A 60 5.79 -14.61 -4.05
CA ALA A 60 5.45 -13.30 -3.47
C ALA A 60 5.61 -12.18 -4.50
N ASP A 61 6.75 -12.12 -5.21
CA ASP A 61 7.01 -11.16 -6.28
C ASP A 61 5.95 -11.27 -7.41
N LEU A 62 5.66 -12.49 -7.86
CA LEU A 62 4.66 -12.73 -8.89
C LEU A 62 3.24 -12.34 -8.41
N ALA A 63 2.92 -12.56 -7.15
CA ALA A 63 1.61 -12.18 -6.59
C ALA A 63 1.45 -10.66 -6.53
N GLN A 64 2.50 -9.90 -6.19
CA GLN A 64 2.50 -8.44 -6.24
C GLN A 64 2.33 -7.92 -7.68
N ASP A 65 3.05 -8.49 -8.62
CA ASP A 65 2.91 -8.15 -10.03
C ASP A 65 1.49 -8.40 -10.56
N ARG A 66 0.89 -9.55 -10.21
CA ARG A 66 -0.50 -9.89 -10.56
C ARG A 66 -1.50 -8.91 -9.96
N GLN A 67 -1.29 -8.48 -8.72
CA GLN A 67 -2.14 -7.47 -8.11
C GLN A 67 -2.02 -6.15 -8.86
N THR A 68 -0.81 -5.69 -9.14
CA THR A 68 -0.57 -4.47 -9.92
C THR A 68 -1.26 -4.55 -11.29
N ASP A 69 -1.08 -5.67 -12.02
CA ASP A 69 -1.74 -5.87 -13.32
C ASP A 69 -3.26 -5.82 -13.23
N PHE A 70 -3.81 -6.48 -12.22
CA PHE A 70 -5.24 -6.47 -11.98
C PHE A 70 -5.78 -5.07 -11.66
N LEU A 71 -5.03 -4.25 -10.90
CA LEU A 71 -5.40 -2.86 -10.61
C LEU A 71 -5.32 -1.98 -11.85
N VAL A 72 -4.29 -2.16 -12.69
CA VAL A 72 -4.15 -1.46 -13.98
C VAL A 72 -5.33 -1.77 -14.90
N ASP A 73 -5.72 -3.05 -15.01
CA ASP A 73 -6.89 -3.45 -15.81
C ASP A 73 -8.20 -2.92 -15.22
N THR A 74 -8.30 -2.82 -13.89
CA THR A 74 -9.52 -2.36 -13.22
C THR A 74 -9.73 -0.85 -13.33
N ILE A 75 -8.66 -0.04 -13.25
CA ILE A 75 -8.78 1.42 -13.33
C ILE A 75 -9.05 1.90 -14.76
N ASP A 76 -8.68 1.11 -15.76
CA ASP A 76 -8.96 1.31 -17.20
C ASP A 76 -8.63 2.73 -17.69
N LEU A 77 -7.34 3.09 -17.64
CA LEU A 77 -6.85 4.41 -18.04
C LEU A 77 -6.56 4.51 -19.53
N ALA A 78 -7.03 5.59 -20.14
CA ALA A 78 -6.65 5.95 -21.51
C ALA A 78 -5.25 6.62 -21.56
N PRO A 79 -4.51 6.50 -22.69
CA PRO A 79 -3.15 7.05 -22.82
C PRO A 79 -3.02 8.57 -22.58
N HIS A 80 -4.09 9.33 -22.75
CA HIS A 80 -4.10 10.78 -22.55
C HIS A 80 -4.43 11.20 -21.11
N GLU A 81 -4.89 10.27 -20.26
CA GLU A 81 -5.29 10.54 -18.89
C GLU A 81 -4.07 10.69 -17.97
N HIS A 82 -4.29 11.34 -16.84
CA HIS A 82 -3.31 11.58 -15.80
C HIS A 82 -3.78 11.00 -14.47
N LEU A 83 -3.00 10.05 -13.93
CA LEU A 83 -3.27 9.42 -12.64
C LEU A 83 -2.40 10.02 -11.54
N LEU A 84 -3.00 10.21 -10.35
CA LEU A 84 -2.29 10.43 -9.10
C LEU A 84 -2.13 9.11 -8.34
N ASP A 85 -0.88 8.71 -8.07
CA ASP A 85 -0.54 7.55 -7.24
C ASP A 85 -0.24 8.02 -5.80
N ILE A 86 -1.21 7.81 -4.90
CA ILE A 86 -1.14 8.25 -3.50
C ILE A 86 -0.46 7.15 -2.68
N GLY A 87 0.77 7.42 -2.22
CA GLY A 87 1.60 6.44 -1.53
C GLY A 87 2.31 5.49 -2.49
N CYS A 88 2.99 6.03 -3.49
CA CYS A 88 3.56 5.27 -4.62
C CYS A 88 4.65 4.24 -4.26
N GLY A 89 5.01 4.09 -2.99
CA GLY A 89 6.03 3.16 -2.54
C GLY A 89 7.35 3.37 -3.28
N THR A 90 7.93 2.32 -3.83
CA THR A 90 9.17 2.34 -4.64
C THR A 90 8.91 2.58 -6.13
N GLY A 91 7.68 2.96 -6.52
CA GLY A 91 7.30 3.36 -7.86
C GLY A 91 7.04 2.22 -8.85
N GLY A 92 7.13 0.95 -8.43
CA GLY A 92 6.90 -0.20 -9.30
C GLY A 92 5.53 -0.19 -9.98
N PRO A 93 4.43 -0.12 -9.23
CA PRO A 93 3.07 -0.05 -9.77
C PRO A 93 2.84 1.13 -10.72
N ALA A 94 3.33 2.33 -10.36
CA ALA A 94 3.23 3.53 -11.19
C ALA A 94 3.90 3.37 -12.57
N VAL A 95 5.12 2.82 -12.56
CA VAL A 95 5.87 2.54 -13.79
C VAL A 95 5.13 1.51 -14.65
N ARG A 96 4.71 0.39 -14.05
CA ARG A 96 3.99 -0.67 -14.75
C ARG A 96 2.67 -0.17 -15.36
N LEU A 97 1.94 0.69 -14.67
CA LEU A 97 0.75 1.34 -15.21
C LEU A 97 1.09 2.20 -16.43
N ALA A 98 2.08 3.10 -16.32
CA ALA A 98 2.48 3.99 -17.41
C ALA A 98 2.98 3.23 -18.65
N GLU A 99 3.67 2.09 -18.45
CA GLU A 99 4.10 1.21 -19.54
C GLU A 99 2.93 0.55 -20.27
N ARG A 100 1.97 0.02 -19.51
CA ARG A 100 0.83 -0.74 -20.08
C ARG A 100 -0.21 0.15 -20.73
N THR A 101 -0.43 1.35 -20.20
CA THR A 101 -1.52 2.23 -20.65
C THR A 101 -1.04 3.40 -21.53
N GLY A 102 0.21 3.78 -21.40
CA GLY A 102 0.72 5.03 -21.99
C GLY A 102 0.30 6.31 -21.24
N ALA A 103 -0.49 6.20 -20.18
CA ALA A 103 -0.97 7.30 -19.37
C ALA A 103 0.15 8.01 -18.60
N ARG A 104 -0.11 9.24 -18.15
CA ARG A 104 0.79 9.98 -17.25
C ARG A 104 0.52 9.58 -15.80
N VAL A 105 1.57 9.50 -15.00
CA VAL A 105 1.47 9.20 -13.57
C VAL A 105 2.27 10.22 -12.76
N THR A 106 1.65 10.77 -11.73
CA THR A 106 2.35 11.51 -10.68
C THR A 106 2.22 10.71 -9.39
N GLY A 107 3.34 10.20 -8.86
CA GLY A 107 3.37 9.49 -7.59
C GLY A 107 3.81 10.39 -6.44
N ILE A 108 3.18 10.27 -5.29
CA ILE A 108 3.60 10.93 -4.06
C ILE A 108 3.89 9.94 -2.96
N ASN A 109 4.88 10.27 -2.12
CA ASN A 109 5.26 9.48 -0.96
C ASN A 109 5.86 10.37 0.14
N VAL A 110 5.80 9.92 1.39
CA VAL A 110 6.44 10.57 2.56
C VAL A 110 7.80 9.96 2.91
N SER A 111 8.14 8.80 2.37
CA SER A 111 9.43 8.14 2.54
C SER A 111 10.45 8.67 1.53
N LYS A 112 11.54 9.25 2.03
CA LYS A 112 12.61 9.78 1.17
C LYS A 112 13.43 8.66 0.54
N SER A 113 13.64 7.56 1.25
CA SER A 113 14.38 6.41 0.72
C SER A 113 13.61 5.72 -0.42
N GLN A 114 12.29 5.59 -0.29
CA GLN A 114 11.45 5.04 -1.36
C GLN A 114 11.42 5.98 -2.58
N LEU A 115 11.33 7.29 -2.38
CA LEU A 115 11.43 8.26 -3.49
C LEU A 115 12.78 8.21 -4.21
N ALA A 116 13.89 8.00 -3.50
CA ALA A 116 15.19 7.80 -4.12
C ALA A 116 15.17 6.58 -5.05
N ARG A 117 14.60 5.46 -4.61
CA ARG A 117 14.41 4.25 -5.44
C ARG A 117 13.48 4.49 -6.64
N CYS A 118 12.45 5.33 -6.48
CA CYS A 118 11.63 5.75 -7.62
C CYS A 118 12.46 6.46 -8.69
N GLN A 119 13.35 7.39 -8.30
CA GLN A 119 14.22 8.09 -9.23
C GLN A 119 15.24 7.16 -9.90
N GLU A 120 15.84 6.25 -9.13
CA GLU A 120 16.72 5.21 -9.67
C GLU A 120 16.02 4.37 -10.75
N ARG A 121 14.76 3.99 -10.50
CA ARG A 121 13.95 3.21 -11.46
C ARG A 121 13.70 3.97 -12.75
N LEU A 122 13.44 5.29 -12.71
CA LEU A 122 13.24 6.12 -13.91
C LEU A 122 14.52 6.33 -14.71
N THR A 123 15.69 6.28 -14.05
CA THR A 123 17.00 6.53 -14.68
C THR A 123 17.80 5.26 -14.94
N ALA A 124 17.25 4.10 -14.64
CA ALA A 124 17.91 2.81 -14.85
C ALA A 124 18.30 2.62 -16.34
N PRO A 125 19.44 2.00 -16.65
CA PRO A 125 19.87 1.76 -18.04
C PRO A 125 18.89 0.98 -18.91
N ASN A 126 18.03 0.18 -18.26
CA ASN A 126 16.98 -0.61 -18.88
C ASN A 126 15.58 0.02 -18.76
N ALA A 127 15.49 1.27 -18.28
CA ALA A 127 14.21 1.96 -18.19
C ALA A 127 13.62 2.16 -19.60
N PRO A 128 12.29 1.94 -19.77
CA PRO A 128 11.63 2.13 -21.06
C PRO A 128 11.81 3.55 -21.59
N GLN A 129 11.97 3.66 -22.90
CA GLN A 129 12.12 4.97 -23.54
C GLN A 129 10.86 5.84 -23.31
N GLY A 130 11.07 7.10 -22.93
CA GLY A 130 10.00 8.07 -22.66
C GLY A 130 9.27 7.85 -21.34
N LEU A 131 9.74 6.95 -20.47
CA LEU A 131 9.12 6.71 -19.16
C LEU A 131 9.22 7.96 -18.27
N ALA A 132 10.40 8.58 -18.17
CA ALA A 132 10.65 9.77 -17.36
C ALA A 132 9.86 11.02 -17.85
N GLU A 133 9.32 11.00 -19.06
CA GLU A 133 8.44 12.05 -19.59
C GLU A 133 6.99 11.88 -19.12
N ARG A 134 6.60 10.65 -18.76
CA ARG A 134 5.23 10.28 -18.35
C ARG A 134 5.08 10.08 -16.86
N VAL A 135 6.15 9.69 -16.16
CA VAL A 135 6.11 9.35 -14.72
C VAL A 135 6.96 10.34 -13.95
N ASN A 136 6.37 10.92 -12.90
CA ASN A 136 7.06 11.80 -11.96
C ASN A 136 6.77 11.37 -10.52
N PHE A 137 7.76 11.53 -9.64
CA PHE A 137 7.62 11.22 -8.22
C PHE A 137 8.02 12.42 -7.36
N ALA A 138 7.22 12.72 -6.34
CA ALA A 138 7.44 13.85 -5.45
C ALA A 138 7.15 13.48 -3.98
N TYR A 139 7.77 14.21 -3.05
CA TYR A 139 7.36 14.18 -1.65
C TYR A 139 5.97 14.79 -1.52
N GLY A 140 5.06 14.12 -0.81
CA GLY A 140 3.70 14.60 -0.61
C GLY A 140 2.97 13.88 0.51
N ASN A 141 2.09 14.62 1.19
CA ASN A 141 1.22 14.12 2.24
C ASN A 141 -0.19 13.96 1.69
N ALA A 142 -0.73 12.74 1.73
CA ALA A 142 -2.07 12.40 1.24
C ALA A 142 -3.21 13.19 1.91
N MET A 143 -3.00 13.64 3.15
CA MET A 143 -3.98 14.45 3.90
C MET A 143 -3.92 15.95 3.56
N ARG A 144 -2.96 16.37 2.74
CA ARG A 144 -2.81 17.74 2.24
C ARG A 144 -2.00 17.73 0.94
N LEU A 145 -2.68 17.54 -0.17
CA LEU A 145 -2.09 17.44 -1.49
C LEU A 145 -1.73 18.82 -2.06
N ASP A 146 -0.50 18.99 -2.50
CA ASP A 146 -0.02 20.23 -3.12
C ASP A 146 -0.31 20.22 -4.64
N PHE A 147 -1.58 20.04 -4.98
CA PHE A 147 -2.10 20.05 -6.34
C PHE A 147 -3.35 20.93 -6.43
N ALA A 148 -3.59 21.51 -7.59
CA ALA A 148 -4.82 22.25 -7.87
C ALA A 148 -6.05 21.31 -7.84
N ASP A 149 -7.22 21.89 -7.62
CA ASP A 149 -8.49 21.19 -7.79
C ASP A 149 -8.61 20.66 -9.22
N HIS A 150 -9.19 19.48 -9.37
CA HIS A 150 -9.46 18.88 -10.68
C HIS A 150 -8.23 18.66 -11.58
N ALA A 151 -7.07 18.41 -10.99
CA ALA A 151 -5.81 18.22 -11.71
C ALA A 151 -5.67 16.84 -12.38
N PHE A 152 -6.40 15.83 -11.89
CA PHE A 152 -6.23 14.43 -12.30
C PHE A 152 -7.53 13.81 -12.82
N ASP A 153 -7.40 12.93 -13.81
CA ASP A 153 -8.52 12.14 -14.37
C ASP A 153 -8.86 10.95 -13.48
N ALA A 154 -7.84 10.38 -12.83
CA ALA A 154 -7.97 9.30 -11.89
C ALA A 154 -6.94 9.40 -10.76
N ALA A 155 -7.20 8.69 -9.69
CA ALA A 155 -6.24 8.42 -8.63
C ALA A 155 -6.26 6.93 -8.26
N TRP A 156 -5.17 6.44 -7.72
CA TRP A 156 -5.19 5.19 -6.96
C TRP A 156 -4.37 5.30 -5.68
N SER A 157 -4.61 4.37 -4.75
CA SER A 157 -3.84 4.21 -3.52
C SER A 157 -3.78 2.74 -3.14
N ILE A 158 -2.59 2.17 -3.18
CA ILE A 158 -2.38 0.74 -2.92
C ILE A 158 -1.75 0.60 -1.54
N ASP A 159 -2.53 0.09 -0.57
CA ASP A 159 -2.13 -0.14 0.84
C ASP A 159 -1.53 1.09 1.56
N CYS A 160 -1.93 2.32 1.15
CA CYS A 160 -1.48 3.55 1.80
C CYS A 160 -2.56 4.18 2.68
N ILE A 161 -3.84 4.11 2.30
CA ILE A 161 -4.96 4.70 3.07
C ILE A 161 -4.98 4.24 4.54
N PRO A 162 -4.69 2.96 4.89
CA PRO A 162 -4.67 2.51 6.27
C PRO A 162 -3.68 3.25 7.19
N HIS A 163 -2.64 3.86 6.64
CA HIS A 163 -1.66 4.63 7.41
C HIS A 163 -2.12 6.04 7.79
N LEU A 164 -3.19 6.55 7.17
CA LEU A 164 -3.60 7.93 7.39
C LEU A 164 -4.14 8.13 8.80
N SER A 165 -3.58 9.09 9.52
CA SER A 165 -4.06 9.49 10.85
C SER A 165 -5.44 10.16 10.80
N ASP A 166 -5.79 10.76 9.66
CA ASP A 166 -7.12 11.28 9.33
C ASP A 166 -7.50 10.80 7.92
N ARG A 167 -8.14 9.63 7.87
CA ARG A 167 -8.55 9.01 6.60
C ARG A 167 -9.55 9.89 5.86
N LEU A 168 -10.49 10.52 6.57
CA LEU A 168 -11.48 11.40 5.96
C LEU A 168 -10.84 12.62 5.29
N ALA A 169 -9.80 13.21 5.90
CA ALA A 169 -9.03 14.28 5.29
C ALA A 169 -8.35 13.80 4.00
N GLY A 170 -7.72 12.63 4.01
CA GLY A 170 -7.12 12.05 2.80
C GLY A 170 -8.13 11.78 1.69
N LEU A 171 -9.30 11.23 2.02
CA LEU A 171 -10.39 11.01 1.06
C LEU A 171 -10.90 12.33 0.45
N ARG A 172 -11.05 13.39 1.26
CA ARG A 172 -11.47 14.71 0.77
C ARG A 172 -10.43 15.34 -0.16
N GLU A 173 -9.15 15.20 0.14
CA GLU A 173 -8.07 15.67 -0.72
C GLU A 173 -8.02 14.89 -2.04
N ALA A 174 -8.17 13.55 -2.00
CA ALA A 174 -8.28 12.74 -3.20
C ALA A 174 -9.48 13.19 -4.08
N LEU A 175 -10.63 13.47 -3.46
CA LEU A 175 -11.80 13.99 -4.18
C LEU A 175 -11.54 15.37 -4.79
N ARG A 176 -10.93 16.28 -4.03
CA ARG A 176 -10.65 17.66 -4.47
C ARG A 176 -9.79 17.71 -5.72
N VAL A 177 -8.77 16.87 -5.79
CA VAL A 177 -7.83 16.87 -6.92
C VAL A 177 -8.35 16.11 -8.14
N LEU A 178 -9.40 15.31 -8.00
CA LEU A 178 -10.05 14.60 -9.10
C LEU A 178 -10.97 15.53 -9.87
N ARG A 179 -10.99 15.38 -11.19
CA ARG A 179 -12.00 16.00 -12.06
C ARG A 179 -13.39 15.48 -11.72
N PRO A 180 -14.46 16.24 -12.02
CA PRO A 180 -15.82 15.70 -11.99
C PRO A 180 -15.90 14.38 -12.76
N GLY A 181 -16.55 13.37 -12.19
CA GLY A 181 -16.59 12.01 -12.72
C GLY A 181 -15.28 11.22 -12.64
N GLY A 182 -14.22 11.78 -12.06
CA GLY A 182 -12.91 11.14 -11.91
C GLY A 182 -12.98 9.88 -11.04
N ARG A 183 -12.12 8.90 -11.31
CA ARG A 183 -12.08 7.58 -10.67
C ARG A 183 -11.05 7.55 -9.54
N PHE A 184 -11.39 6.92 -8.42
CA PHE A 184 -10.43 6.61 -7.37
C PHE A 184 -10.49 5.11 -7.05
N LEU A 185 -9.40 4.39 -7.35
CA LEU A 185 -9.23 2.98 -7.05
C LEU A 185 -8.29 2.84 -5.86
N PHE A 186 -8.71 2.14 -4.80
CA PHE A 186 -7.81 1.94 -3.67
C PHE A 186 -8.08 0.63 -2.95
N THR A 187 -7.07 0.15 -2.25
CA THR A 187 -7.17 -0.99 -1.36
C THR A 187 -7.26 -0.53 0.09
N GLU A 188 -8.02 -1.26 0.91
CA GLU A 188 -8.21 -0.92 2.32
C GLU A 188 -8.40 -2.16 3.17
N PHE A 189 -7.85 -2.12 4.37
CA PHE A 189 -8.08 -3.12 5.41
C PHE A 189 -9.28 -2.72 6.27
N ALA A 190 -10.04 -3.71 6.70
CA ALA A 190 -11.15 -3.51 7.62
C ALA A 190 -11.13 -4.55 8.73
N LEU A 191 -11.74 -4.20 9.86
CA LEU A 191 -11.87 -5.07 11.00
C LEU A 191 -13.17 -5.89 10.88
N ARG A 192 -13.04 -7.23 10.88
CA ARG A 192 -14.16 -8.17 10.79
C ARG A 192 -14.74 -8.54 12.14
N THR A 193 -13.89 -8.75 13.13
CA THR A 193 -14.25 -9.28 14.47
C THR A 193 -13.51 -8.52 15.56
N SER A 194 -13.63 -8.93 16.81
CA SER A 194 -12.98 -8.27 17.95
C SER A 194 -11.68 -8.99 18.32
N PRO A 195 -10.51 -8.53 17.87
CA PRO A 195 -9.21 -9.08 18.25
C PRO A 195 -8.86 -8.77 19.72
N SER A 196 -7.87 -9.47 20.26
CA SER A 196 -7.25 -9.12 21.52
C SER A 196 -6.43 -7.83 21.41
N ALA A 197 -6.14 -7.19 22.54
CA ALA A 197 -5.29 -6.00 22.56
C ALA A 197 -3.86 -6.28 22.04
N GLU A 198 -3.35 -7.49 22.24
CA GLU A 198 -2.05 -7.95 21.76
C GLU A 198 -2.03 -8.07 20.22
N GLU A 199 -3.07 -8.64 19.63
CA GLU A 199 -3.21 -8.75 18.17
C GLU A 199 -3.33 -7.37 17.51
N VAL A 200 -4.12 -6.45 18.09
CA VAL A 200 -4.21 -5.05 17.61
C VAL A 200 -2.84 -4.38 17.69
N ALA A 201 -2.14 -4.52 18.83
CA ALA A 201 -0.83 -3.92 19.02
C ALA A 201 0.19 -4.47 18.00
N ALA A 202 0.19 -5.78 17.75
CA ALA A 202 1.09 -6.39 16.78
C ALA A 202 0.87 -5.84 15.37
N PHE A 203 -0.39 -5.76 14.91
CA PHE A 203 -0.72 -5.21 13.60
C PHE A 203 -0.33 -3.72 13.49
N THR A 204 -0.73 -2.90 14.47
CA THR A 204 -0.46 -1.45 14.44
C THR A 204 1.03 -1.11 14.55
N GLN A 205 1.80 -1.89 15.32
CA GLN A 205 3.25 -1.74 15.41
C GLN A 205 3.96 -2.19 14.13
N MET A 206 3.56 -3.35 13.57
CA MET A 206 4.16 -3.88 12.34
C MET A 206 4.05 -2.87 11.18
N TRP A 207 2.91 -2.21 11.03
CA TRP A 207 2.62 -1.34 9.90
C TRP A 207 2.65 0.16 10.24
N SER A 208 2.91 0.55 11.48
CA SER A 208 2.81 1.95 11.92
C SER A 208 1.50 2.60 11.42
N CYS A 209 0.38 1.97 11.73
CA CYS A 209 -0.94 2.44 11.32
C CYS A 209 -1.90 2.54 12.51
N PRO A 210 -2.97 3.33 12.40
CA PRO A 210 -4.06 3.31 13.38
C PRO A 210 -4.71 1.92 13.47
N PRO A 211 -5.39 1.60 14.59
CA PRO A 211 -6.23 0.41 14.67
C PRO A 211 -7.28 0.40 13.54
N LEU A 212 -7.48 -0.78 12.93
CA LEU A 212 -8.46 -0.96 11.87
C LEU A 212 -9.88 -0.72 12.39
N THR A 213 -10.73 -0.18 11.54
CA THR A 213 -12.15 0.03 11.80
C THR A 213 -13.01 -0.91 10.97
N PRO A 214 -14.28 -1.18 11.37
CA PRO A 214 -15.19 -1.95 10.54
C PRO A 214 -15.40 -1.33 9.15
N PHE A 215 -15.64 -2.17 8.14
CA PHE A 215 -15.86 -1.72 6.76
C PHE A 215 -16.97 -0.67 6.63
N ALA A 216 -18.03 -0.78 7.45
CA ALA A 216 -19.12 0.20 7.48
C ALA A 216 -18.65 1.63 7.82
N THR A 217 -17.59 1.77 8.65
CA THR A 217 -16.97 3.07 8.96
C THR A 217 -16.35 3.71 7.72
N LEU A 218 -15.60 2.92 6.94
CA LEU A 218 -15.03 3.38 5.67
C LEU A 218 -16.12 3.84 4.70
N VAL A 219 -17.20 3.07 4.56
CA VAL A 219 -18.34 3.45 3.68
C VAL A 219 -18.95 4.78 4.13
N GLY A 220 -19.11 4.98 5.43
CA GLY A 220 -19.58 6.26 6.00
C GLY A 220 -18.64 7.43 5.69
N GLU A 221 -17.34 7.22 5.77
CA GLU A 221 -16.34 8.24 5.45
C GLU A 221 -16.28 8.57 3.96
N LEU A 222 -16.43 7.59 3.07
CA LEU A 222 -16.54 7.82 1.63
C LEU A 222 -17.75 8.68 1.29
N GLN A 223 -18.90 8.41 1.90
CA GLN A 223 -20.11 9.21 1.74
C GLN A 223 -19.92 10.65 2.28
N GLN A 224 -19.27 10.80 3.45
CA GLN A 224 -18.96 12.11 4.02
C GLN A 224 -17.94 12.90 3.19
N ALA A 225 -17.01 12.21 2.53
CA ALA A 225 -16.08 12.83 1.59
C ALA A 225 -16.77 13.27 0.30
N GLY A 226 -17.90 12.65 -0.09
CA GLY A 226 -18.67 12.96 -1.29
C GLY A 226 -18.44 11.98 -2.45
N PHE A 227 -17.80 10.86 -2.23
CA PHE A 227 -17.61 9.82 -3.25
C PHE A 227 -18.88 8.96 -3.45
N HIS A 228 -19.07 8.51 -4.69
CA HIS A 228 -19.99 7.43 -5.04
C HIS A 228 -19.22 6.11 -5.15
N VAL A 229 -19.65 5.09 -4.40
CA VAL A 229 -19.06 3.74 -4.49
C VAL A 229 -19.58 3.04 -5.73
N GLU A 230 -18.72 2.70 -6.67
CA GLU A 230 -19.09 1.97 -7.90
C GLU A 230 -18.98 0.46 -7.72
N SER A 231 -17.89 0.01 -7.11
CA SER A 231 -17.68 -1.41 -6.85
C SER A 231 -16.85 -1.64 -5.59
N VAL A 232 -17.09 -2.77 -4.96
CA VAL A 232 -16.31 -3.31 -3.85
C VAL A 232 -16.00 -4.76 -4.18
N ARG A 233 -14.75 -5.13 -4.07
CA ARG A 233 -14.30 -6.51 -4.24
C ARG A 233 -13.63 -6.99 -2.97
N ASP A 234 -14.11 -8.09 -2.43
CA ASP A 234 -13.47 -8.79 -1.31
C ASP A 234 -12.21 -9.52 -1.81
N MET A 235 -11.08 -9.18 -1.22
CA MET A 235 -9.76 -9.76 -1.49
C MET A 235 -9.15 -10.40 -0.23
N THR A 236 -9.94 -10.61 0.80
CA THR A 236 -9.54 -11.12 2.12
C THR A 236 -8.73 -12.42 2.05
N ALA A 237 -9.07 -13.32 1.14
CA ALA A 237 -8.31 -14.57 0.97
C ALA A 237 -6.84 -14.31 0.56
N ASN A 238 -6.58 -13.23 -0.20
CA ASN A 238 -5.21 -12.86 -0.59
C ASN A 238 -4.44 -12.27 0.60
N SER A 239 -5.05 -11.41 1.40
CA SER A 239 -4.40 -10.80 2.56
C SER A 239 -4.12 -11.82 3.66
N ALA A 240 -5.03 -12.76 3.92
CA ALA A 240 -4.82 -13.84 4.87
C ALA A 240 -3.63 -14.73 4.47
N LEU A 241 -3.55 -15.10 3.19
CA LEU A 241 -2.43 -15.88 2.66
C LEU A 241 -1.11 -15.08 2.68
N CYS A 242 -1.16 -13.78 2.38
CA CYS A 242 0.00 -12.89 2.47
C CYS A 242 0.55 -12.85 3.90
N GLY A 243 -0.30 -12.68 4.91
CA GLY A 243 0.09 -12.68 6.33
C GLY A 243 0.74 -14.00 6.76
N GLU A 244 0.20 -15.14 6.32
CA GLU A 244 0.81 -16.46 6.55
C GLU A 244 2.19 -16.57 5.91
N LEU A 245 2.32 -16.24 4.61
CA LEU A 245 3.58 -16.33 3.88
C LEU A 245 4.64 -15.37 4.41
N MET A 246 4.24 -14.17 4.82
CA MET A 246 5.15 -13.20 5.45
C MET A 246 5.78 -13.79 6.72
N CYS A 247 4.98 -14.46 7.57
CA CYS A 247 5.48 -15.12 8.77
C CYS A 247 6.42 -16.29 8.43
N VAL A 248 6.09 -17.10 7.42
CA VAL A 248 6.94 -18.21 6.97
C VAL A 248 8.27 -17.68 6.41
N LEU A 249 8.24 -16.65 5.58
CA LEU A 249 9.44 -16.05 5.00
C LEU A 249 10.30 -15.34 6.06
N TYR A 250 9.68 -14.75 7.07
CA TYR A 250 10.41 -14.17 8.21
C TYR A 250 11.19 -15.25 8.97
N GLU A 251 10.55 -16.37 9.31
CA GLU A 251 11.22 -17.47 9.98
C GLU A 251 12.34 -18.09 9.13
N ASP A 252 12.10 -18.33 7.86
CA ASP A 252 13.06 -18.88 6.92
C ASP A 252 14.30 -17.96 6.78
N ARG A 253 14.11 -16.64 6.78
CA ARG A 253 15.16 -15.64 6.61
C ARG A 253 15.66 -15.02 7.91
N ARG A 254 15.23 -15.53 9.06
CA ARG A 254 15.53 -14.94 10.36
C ARG A 254 17.03 -14.74 10.60
N GLY A 255 17.86 -15.70 10.17
CA GLY A 255 19.33 -15.60 10.26
C GLY A 255 19.90 -14.48 9.38
N GLU A 256 19.43 -14.34 8.15
CA GLU A 256 19.83 -13.27 7.23
C GLU A 256 19.39 -11.89 7.75
N ILE A 257 18.19 -11.81 8.34
CA ILE A 257 17.67 -10.59 8.98
C ILE A 257 18.55 -10.19 10.17
N GLU A 258 18.93 -11.16 11.02
CA GLU A 258 19.85 -10.91 12.15
C GLU A 258 21.20 -10.38 11.67
N GLU A 259 21.78 -11.01 10.65
CA GLU A 259 23.08 -10.61 10.09
C GLU A 259 23.03 -9.20 9.52
N ARG A 260 21.96 -8.86 8.83
CA ARG A 260 21.83 -7.59 8.09
C ARG A 260 21.33 -6.42 8.94
N PHE A 261 20.39 -6.67 9.85
CA PHE A 261 19.70 -5.64 10.64
C PHE A 261 19.98 -5.70 12.15
N GLY A 262 20.69 -6.73 12.60
CA GLY A 262 21.09 -6.91 14.00
C GLY A 262 20.05 -7.59 14.88
N LYS A 263 20.50 -7.99 16.09
CA LYS A 263 19.64 -8.66 17.09
C LYS A 263 18.49 -7.81 17.60
N GLU A 264 18.63 -6.50 17.58
CA GLU A 264 17.60 -5.56 18.03
C GLU A 264 16.38 -5.62 17.09
N ALA A 265 16.61 -5.78 15.78
CA ALA A 265 15.51 -5.97 14.82
C ALA A 265 14.69 -7.22 15.13
N LEU A 266 15.34 -8.34 15.44
CA LEU A 266 14.66 -9.57 15.84
C LEU A 266 13.94 -9.41 17.18
N ALA A 267 14.60 -8.82 18.19
CA ALA A 267 13.97 -8.60 19.49
C ALA A 267 12.71 -7.75 19.43
N HIS A 268 12.62 -6.83 18.44
CA HIS A 268 11.42 -6.05 18.17
C HIS A 268 10.36 -6.86 17.40
N THR A 269 10.76 -7.63 16.39
CA THR A 269 9.82 -8.26 15.44
C THR A 269 9.33 -9.62 15.92
N ASP A 270 10.19 -10.46 16.55
CA ASP A 270 9.82 -11.81 17.00
C ASP A 270 8.53 -11.84 17.84
N PRO A 271 8.32 -10.94 18.84
CA PRO A 271 7.10 -10.97 19.64
C PRO A 271 5.83 -10.62 18.86
N LEU A 272 5.97 -9.91 17.74
CA LEU A 272 4.84 -9.44 16.95
C LEU A 272 4.31 -10.52 15.98
N MET A 273 5.15 -11.48 15.57
CA MET A 273 4.84 -12.38 14.45
C MET A 273 3.62 -13.28 14.72
N ALA A 274 3.54 -13.92 15.87
CA ALA A 274 2.43 -14.82 16.18
C ALA A 274 1.07 -14.09 16.32
N PRO A 275 0.95 -13.00 17.11
CA PRO A 275 -0.30 -12.24 17.19
C PRO A 275 -0.65 -11.52 15.86
N TYR A 276 0.33 -11.06 15.09
CA TYR A 276 0.11 -10.52 13.75
C TYR A 276 -0.49 -11.54 12.79
N ARG A 277 0.06 -12.77 12.78
CA ARG A 277 -0.46 -13.89 11.98
C ARG A 277 -1.91 -14.18 12.30
N SER A 278 -2.25 -14.29 13.60
CA SER A 278 -3.62 -14.51 14.06
C SER A 278 -4.53 -13.35 13.64
N PHE A 279 -4.07 -12.10 13.82
CA PHE A 279 -4.82 -10.92 13.41
C PHE A 279 -5.19 -10.95 11.92
N CYS A 280 -4.21 -11.17 11.03
CA CYS A 280 -4.43 -11.21 9.59
C CYS A 280 -5.40 -12.31 9.17
N ARG A 281 -5.30 -13.50 9.79
CA ARG A 281 -6.12 -14.65 9.45
C ARG A 281 -7.56 -14.51 9.95
N ASP A 282 -7.73 -14.09 11.21
CA ASP A 282 -9.00 -14.23 11.93
C ASP A 282 -9.80 -12.93 12.03
N HIS A 283 -9.16 -11.76 11.92
CA HIS A 283 -9.76 -10.48 12.25
C HIS A 283 -9.73 -9.46 11.12
N MET A 284 -8.84 -9.59 10.13
CA MET A 284 -8.67 -8.64 9.05
C MET A 284 -9.47 -9.04 7.81
N GLU A 285 -10.11 -8.05 7.20
CA GLU A 285 -10.65 -8.09 5.84
C GLU A 285 -9.83 -7.18 4.95
N TYR A 286 -9.84 -7.45 3.65
CA TYR A 286 -9.11 -6.67 2.65
C TYR A 286 -9.99 -6.45 1.43
N TYR A 287 -10.18 -5.20 1.05
CA TYR A 287 -11.08 -4.79 0.00
C TYR A 287 -10.37 -3.96 -1.07
N LEU A 288 -10.77 -4.17 -2.32
CA LEU A 288 -10.53 -3.25 -3.41
C LEU A 288 -11.81 -2.46 -3.68
N LEU A 289 -11.71 -1.14 -3.66
CA LEU A 289 -12.82 -0.23 -3.92
C LEU A 289 -12.55 0.61 -5.16
N MET A 290 -13.55 0.72 -6.03
CA MET A 290 -13.63 1.75 -7.05
C MET A 290 -14.71 2.74 -6.63
N VAL A 291 -14.31 4.00 -6.49
CA VAL A 291 -15.23 5.09 -6.18
C VAL A 291 -15.09 6.21 -7.20
N ARG A 292 -16.11 7.03 -7.34
CA ARG A 292 -16.16 8.10 -8.34
C ARG A 292 -16.48 9.45 -7.71
N ALA A 293 -15.77 10.49 -8.17
CA ALA A 293 -16.13 11.86 -7.90
C ALA A 293 -17.51 12.18 -8.54
N PRO A 294 -18.36 13.01 -7.90
CA PRO A 294 -19.61 13.46 -8.51
C PRO A 294 -19.39 14.08 -9.90
N GLU A 295 -20.37 13.90 -10.78
CA GLU A 295 -20.45 14.68 -12.03
C GLU A 295 -20.70 16.16 -11.72
N ALA A 296 -20.35 17.06 -12.62
CA ALA A 296 -20.50 18.50 -12.42
C ALA A 296 -21.95 18.96 -12.41
#